data_edc9fe724fa2fbf6acc2b17ec23cff40
#
_entry.id   edc9fe724fa2fbf6acc2b17ec23cff40
#
_cell.length_a   1.000
_cell.length_b   1.000
_cell.length_c   1.000
_cell.angle_alpha   90.00
_cell.angle_beta   90.00
_cell.angle_gamma   90.00
#
_symmetry.space_group_name_H-M   'P 1'
#
loop_
_entity.id
_entity.type
_entity.pdbx_description
1 polymer ?
#
loop_
_entity_poly.entity_id
_entity_poly.type
_entity_poly.pdbx_seq_one_letter_code
_entity_poly.pdbx_strand_id
1 'polypeptide(L)'
;MTIERSTSPSFCGSLRLVLLSAMALSLAALAPSRASAQDLFSFLWDGGSRSVIPFSSQYAPRQIIVSFGDRKLYWVHKKGEAISYPIAVPREQSRWAGVTSVSDKRVNPSWTPTPTMLRENPRLPSWVPGGHPMNPLGVRALYLGSSAYRIHGTDAPWTIGTAASKGCIRMYNEDVLDLYPRVPVGTKVTVTWQKFG
;
A
#
# COMPACT_ATOMS: atom_id res chain seq x y z
N MET A 1 -25.40 -16.62 -96.17
CA MET A 1 -25.64 -18.04 -96.41
C MET A 1 -25.12 -18.78 -95.20
N THR A 2 -26.09 -19.32 -94.43
CA THR A 2 -26.04 -20.53 -93.61
C THR A 2 -25.49 -20.42 -92.18
N ILE A 3 -26.35 -20.30 -91.22
CA ILE A 3 -26.89 -21.27 -90.27
C ILE A 3 -25.97 -21.49 -89.04
N GLU A 4 -26.55 -21.06 -87.93
CA GLU A 4 -27.01 -21.75 -86.72
C GLU A 4 -26.04 -22.76 -86.07
N ARG A 5 -25.75 -22.57 -84.72
CA ARG A 5 -26.49 -23.24 -83.63
C ARG A 5 -26.03 -22.85 -82.25
N SER A 6 -26.96 -22.44 -81.49
CA SER A 6 -27.16 -22.59 -80.06
C SER A 6 -26.60 -23.86 -79.44
N THR A 7 -26.06 -23.75 -78.25
CA THR A 7 -26.33 -24.57 -77.08
C THR A 7 -25.79 -23.96 -75.77
N SER A 8 -26.69 -23.59 -74.89
CA SER A 8 -26.38 -23.64 -73.44
C SER A 8 -26.39 -25.12 -73.03
N PRO A 9 -25.74 -25.54 -71.97
CA PRO A 9 -26.31 -25.45 -70.63
C PRO A 9 -25.34 -25.42 -69.44
N SER A 10 -25.95 -25.24 -68.33
CA SER A 10 -25.81 -25.89 -67.05
C SER A 10 -25.08 -25.08 -65.98
N PHE A 11 -25.90 -24.36 -65.29
CA PHE A 11 -25.79 -24.08 -63.87
C PHE A 11 -25.75 -25.40 -63.10
N CYS A 12 -24.61 -25.68 -62.43
CA CYS A 12 -24.63 -26.50 -61.18
C CYS A 12 -23.21 -26.48 -60.59
N GLY A 13 -23.09 -26.01 -59.36
CA GLY A 13 -21.87 -26.32 -58.62
C GLY A 13 -21.13 -25.18 -57.93
N SER A 14 -21.82 -24.25 -57.26
CA SER A 14 -21.09 -23.30 -56.40
C SER A 14 -21.88 -22.90 -55.13
N LEU A 15 -22.61 -23.84 -54.53
CA LEU A 15 -23.38 -23.54 -53.29
C LEU A 15 -22.99 -24.41 -52.10
N ARG A 16 -21.80 -25.03 -52.09
CA ARG A 16 -21.38 -25.87 -50.95
C ARG A 16 -20.08 -25.44 -50.28
N LEU A 17 -19.45 -24.32 -50.68
CA LEU A 17 -18.17 -23.89 -50.11
C LEU A 17 -18.26 -22.65 -49.24
N VAL A 18 -19.43 -22.05 -49.02
CA VAL A 18 -19.59 -20.81 -48.22
C VAL A 18 -20.06 -21.09 -46.79
N LEU A 19 -20.47 -22.30 -46.45
CA LEU A 19 -20.97 -22.63 -45.10
C LEU A 19 -19.94 -23.21 -44.13
N LEU A 20 -18.68 -23.42 -44.53
CA LEU A 20 -17.63 -23.95 -43.65
C LEU A 20 -16.65 -22.87 -43.13
N SER A 21 -16.73 -21.66 -43.64
CA SER A 21 -15.85 -20.56 -43.20
C SER A 21 -16.41 -19.68 -42.05
N ALA A 22 -17.69 -19.82 -41.72
CA ALA A 22 -18.36 -19.01 -40.68
C ALA A 22 -18.32 -19.62 -39.27
N MET A 23 -17.82 -20.85 -39.12
CA MET A 23 -17.85 -21.56 -37.82
C MET A 23 -16.49 -21.63 -37.11
N ALA A 24 -15.44 -21.06 -37.71
CA ALA A 24 -14.10 -21.05 -37.12
C ALA A 24 -13.73 -19.75 -36.36
N LEU A 25 -14.60 -18.74 -36.38
CA LEU A 25 -14.28 -17.42 -35.74
C LEU A 25 -14.93 -17.21 -34.37
N SER A 26 -15.67 -18.14 -33.81
CA SER A 26 -16.38 -17.91 -32.54
C SER A 26 -15.83 -18.66 -31.33
N LEU A 27 -14.66 -19.31 -31.43
CA LEU A 27 -14.04 -20.01 -30.28
C LEU A 27 -12.81 -19.29 -29.69
N ALA A 28 -12.50 -18.07 -30.13
CA ALA A 28 -11.32 -17.33 -29.65
C ALA A 28 -11.59 -16.36 -28.48
N ALA A 29 -12.80 -16.33 -27.90
CA ALA A 29 -13.21 -15.29 -26.95
C ALA A 29 -13.39 -15.77 -25.50
N LEU A 30 -12.95 -16.96 -25.15
CA LEU A 30 -13.01 -17.48 -23.77
C LEU A 30 -11.67 -18.11 -23.36
N ALA A 31 -10.58 -17.35 -23.56
CA ALA A 31 -9.37 -17.66 -22.81
C ALA A 31 -9.59 -17.11 -21.38
N PRO A 32 -9.63 -17.96 -20.35
CA PRO A 32 -9.61 -17.47 -18.98
C PRO A 32 -8.32 -16.65 -18.85
N SER A 33 -8.44 -15.40 -18.42
CA SER A 33 -7.27 -14.60 -18.01
C SER A 33 -6.51 -15.46 -17.00
N ARG A 34 -5.33 -15.90 -17.36
CA ARG A 34 -4.42 -16.57 -16.43
C ARG A 34 -4.02 -15.53 -15.40
N ALA A 35 -4.77 -15.43 -14.31
CA ALA A 35 -4.24 -14.83 -13.09
C ALA A 35 -2.92 -15.57 -12.83
N SER A 36 -1.81 -14.85 -12.89
CA SER A 36 -0.52 -15.50 -12.74
C SER A 36 -0.41 -15.99 -11.30
N ALA A 37 0.30 -17.10 -11.07
CA ALA A 37 0.59 -17.57 -9.72
C ALA A 37 1.28 -16.48 -8.88
N GLN A 38 1.89 -15.49 -9.51
CA GLN A 38 2.46 -14.28 -8.91
C GLN A 38 1.38 -13.36 -8.34
N ASP A 39 0.21 -13.21 -9.00
CA ASP A 39 -0.89 -12.39 -8.49
C ASP A 39 -1.55 -13.04 -7.27
N LEU A 40 -1.67 -14.38 -7.27
CA LEU A 40 -2.17 -15.11 -6.11
C LEU A 40 -1.16 -15.12 -4.96
N PHE A 41 0.13 -15.22 -5.26
CA PHE A 41 1.20 -15.20 -4.25
C PHE A 41 1.34 -13.81 -3.63
N SER A 42 1.23 -12.73 -4.42
CA SER A 42 1.19 -11.35 -3.91
C SER A 42 -0.03 -11.14 -3.03
N PHE A 43 -1.22 -11.63 -3.42
CA PHE A 43 -2.44 -11.54 -2.62
C PHE A 43 -2.36 -12.32 -1.29
N LEU A 44 -1.72 -13.49 -1.27
CA LEU A 44 -1.56 -14.31 -0.05
C LEU A 44 -0.42 -13.83 0.85
N TRP A 45 0.60 -13.16 0.28
CA TRP A 45 1.75 -12.61 1.02
C TRP A 45 1.57 -11.13 1.36
N ASP A 46 0.58 -10.49 0.79
CA ASP A 46 0.25 -9.08 0.97
C ASP A 46 -0.51 -8.86 2.29
N GLY A 47 0.17 -9.14 3.39
CA GLY A 47 -0.29 -8.78 4.73
C GLY A 47 -0.43 -7.27 4.86
N GLY A 48 -1.37 -6.67 4.09
CA GLY A 48 -1.68 -5.26 4.15
C GLY A 48 -0.68 -4.36 3.43
N SER A 49 -0.32 -4.69 2.19
CA SER A 49 0.68 -3.97 1.41
C SER A 49 0.32 -2.51 1.15
N ARG A 50 1.38 -1.71 1.03
CA ARG A 50 1.28 -0.36 0.46
C ARG A 50 0.68 -0.40 -0.94
N SER A 51 -0.14 0.58 -1.24
CA SER A 51 -0.77 0.74 -2.56
C SER A 51 -0.79 2.20 -2.99
N VAL A 52 -0.70 2.44 -4.30
CA VAL A 52 -0.91 3.76 -4.87
C VAL A 52 -2.41 3.94 -5.07
N ILE A 53 -2.95 5.03 -4.52
CA ILE A 53 -4.39 5.30 -4.54
C ILE A 53 -4.69 6.73 -4.99
N PRO A 54 -5.85 7.00 -5.61
CA PRO A 54 -6.38 8.35 -5.71
C PRO A 54 -6.51 8.96 -4.32
N PHE A 55 -6.11 10.22 -4.16
CA PHE A 55 -6.16 10.91 -2.87
C PHE A 55 -6.64 12.34 -3.02
N SER A 56 -7.15 12.93 -1.94
CA SER A 56 -7.70 14.28 -1.96
C SER A 56 -6.69 15.32 -2.44
N SER A 57 -7.05 16.06 -3.48
CA SER A 57 -6.21 17.12 -4.08
C SER A 57 -6.03 18.37 -3.21
N GLN A 58 -6.73 18.45 -2.07
CA GLN A 58 -6.51 19.50 -1.06
C GLN A 58 -5.16 19.40 -0.38
N TYR A 59 -4.55 18.18 -0.36
CA TYR A 59 -3.24 17.97 0.24
C TYR A 59 -2.14 18.16 -0.80
N ALA A 60 -1.19 19.03 -0.48
CA ALA A 60 -0.04 19.28 -1.34
C ALA A 60 0.88 18.05 -1.40
N PRO A 61 1.60 17.82 -2.52
CA PRO A 61 2.62 16.80 -2.58
C PRO A 61 3.72 16.97 -1.52
N ARG A 62 4.41 15.87 -1.22
CA ARG A 62 5.52 15.78 -0.27
C ARG A 62 5.12 16.04 1.19
N GLN A 63 3.95 15.59 1.59
CA GLN A 63 3.53 15.57 2.98
C GLN A 63 2.96 14.22 3.38
N ILE A 64 2.94 13.97 4.68
CA ILE A 64 2.36 12.78 5.29
C ILE A 64 0.99 13.14 5.88
N ILE A 65 0.01 12.29 5.63
CA ILE A 65 -1.29 12.32 6.30
C ILE A 65 -1.44 11.02 7.06
N VAL A 66 -1.64 11.09 8.36
CA VAL A 66 -1.92 9.94 9.22
C VAL A 66 -3.39 9.95 9.57
N SER A 67 -4.13 8.96 9.10
CA SER A 67 -5.53 8.75 9.44
C SER A 67 -5.67 7.68 10.51
N PHE A 68 -6.09 8.07 11.71
CA PHE A 68 -6.46 7.11 12.76
C PHE A 68 -7.78 6.41 12.44
N GLY A 69 -8.66 7.07 11.66
CA GLY A 69 -9.93 6.50 11.22
C GLY A 69 -9.76 5.34 10.25
N ASP A 70 -8.81 5.46 9.30
CA ASP A 70 -8.50 4.42 8.33
C ASP A 70 -7.46 3.42 8.83
N ARG A 71 -6.72 3.77 9.89
CA ARG A 71 -5.50 3.06 10.32
C ARG A 71 -4.47 2.98 9.19
N LYS A 72 -4.33 4.10 8.48
CA LYS A 72 -3.41 4.23 7.34
C LYS A 72 -2.58 5.50 7.43
N LEU A 73 -1.37 5.42 6.90
CA LEU A 73 -0.52 6.55 6.60
C LEU A 73 -0.51 6.74 5.08
N TYR A 74 -0.66 7.98 4.64
CA TYR A 74 -0.65 8.38 3.25
C TYR A 74 0.53 9.29 2.98
N TRP A 75 1.43 8.88 2.10
CA TRP A 75 2.46 9.72 1.53
C TRP A 75 1.93 10.34 0.24
N VAL A 76 1.61 11.62 0.27
CA VAL A 76 1.15 12.35 -0.92
C VAL A 76 2.36 12.60 -1.82
N HIS A 77 2.57 11.76 -2.84
CA HIS A 77 3.74 11.85 -3.69
C HIS A 77 3.51 12.79 -4.89
N LYS A 78 2.27 12.94 -5.35
CA LYS A 78 1.85 13.95 -6.33
C LYS A 78 0.42 14.43 -6.03
N LYS A 79 0.00 15.52 -6.67
CA LYS A 79 -1.36 16.06 -6.47
C LYS A 79 -2.41 15.04 -6.91
N GLY A 80 -3.35 14.74 -6.03
CA GLY A 80 -4.45 13.81 -6.31
C GLY A 80 -4.09 12.33 -6.15
N GLU A 81 -2.87 11.99 -5.67
CA GLU A 81 -2.43 10.62 -5.51
C GLU A 81 -1.50 10.44 -4.31
N ALA A 82 -1.69 9.36 -3.58
CA ALA A 82 -0.85 9.02 -2.44
C ALA A 82 -0.46 7.54 -2.44
N ILE A 83 0.67 7.24 -1.79
CA ILE A 83 1.01 5.88 -1.39
C ILE A 83 0.40 5.65 -0.02
N SER A 84 -0.45 4.65 0.10
CA SER A 84 -1.12 4.24 1.33
C SER A 84 -0.35 3.11 1.99
N TYR A 85 -0.13 3.22 3.30
CA TYR A 85 0.53 2.21 4.13
C TYR A 85 -0.38 1.85 5.30
N PRO A 86 -0.59 0.56 5.61
CA PRO A 86 -1.27 0.15 6.82
C PRO A 86 -0.42 0.48 8.05
N ILE A 87 -1.05 0.90 9.14
CA ILE A 87 -0.36 1.28 10.37
C ILE A 87 -1.05 0.73 11.60
N ALA A 88 -0.30 0.54 12.69
CA ALA A 88 -0.89 0.51 14.02
C ALA A 88 -0.96 1.93 14.59
N VAL A 89 -2.11 2.25 15.17
CA VAL A 89 -2.39 3.57 15.74
C VAL A 89 -2.31 3.55 17.26
N PRO A 90 -2.20 4.71 17.93
CA PRO A 90 -2.28 4.80 19.38
C PRO A 90 -3.60 4.26 19.93
N ARG A 91 -3.56 3.68 21.13
CA ARG A 91 -4.75 3.37 21.93
C ARG A 91 -5.51 4.67 22.19
N GLU A 92 -6.81 4.57 22.44
CA GLU A 92 -7.71 5.72 22.53
C GLU A 92 -7.18 6.84 23.46
N GLN A 93 -6.77 6.48 24.66
CA GLN A 93 -6.23 7.43 25.66
C GLN A 93 -4.88 8.05 25.30
N SER A 94 -4.20 7.55 24.26
CA SER A 94 -2.89 8.06 23.81
C SER A 94 -2.97 8.70 22.43
N ARG A 95 -4.18 8.90 21.90
CA ARG A 95 -4.40 9.48 20.59
C ARG A 95 -4.27 11.00 20.64
N TRP A 96 -3.77 11.55 19.55
CA TRP A 96 -3.59 12.97 19.35
C TRP A 96 -3.91 13.34 17.89
N ALA A 97 -4.23 14.57 17.62
CA ALA A 97 -4.46 15.08 16.27
C ALA A 97 -3.82 16.47 16.15
N GLY A 98 -3.50 16.85 14.93
CA GLY A 98 -2.88 18.14 14.65
C GLY A 98 -1.84 18.08 13.54
N VAL A 99 -1.09 19.14 13.43
CA VAL A 99 -0.03 19.31 12.43
C VAL A 99 1.33 19.38 13.14
N THR A 100 2.27 18.63 12.61
CA THR A 100 3.68 18.62 13.04
C THR A 100 4.59 18.47 11.82
N SER A 101 5.87 18.27 12.03
CA SER A 101 6.84 17.99 10.97
C SER A 101 7.82 16.91 11.42
N VAL A 102 8.46 16.27 10.45
CA VAL A 102 9.58 15.37 10.71
C VAL A 102 10.78 16.19 11.17
N SER A 103 11.20 16.02 12.41
CA SER A 103 12.32 16.76 13.02
C SER A 103 13.65 16.04 12.93
N ASP A 104 13.65 14.70 12.90
CA ASP A 104 14.85 13.87 12.81
C ASP A 104 14.52 12.52 12.17
N LYS A 105 15.55 11.84 11.67
CA LYS A 105 15.45 10.54 11.01
C LYS A 105 16.57 9.63 11.45
N ARG A 106 16.27 8.40 11.82
CA ARG A 106 17.30 7.43 12.27
C ARG A 106 17.15 6.07 11.61
N VAL A 107 18.30 5.57 11.21
CA VAL A 107 18.51 4.17 10.78
C VAL A 107 18.84 3.37 12.02
N ASN A 108 18.17 2.21 12.19
CA ASN A 108 18.35 1.33 13.34
C ASN A 108 18.37 2.12 14.67
N PRO A 109 17.30 2.83 15.02
CA PRO A 109 17.24 3.62 16.24
C PRO A 109 17.34 2.71 17.46
N SER A 110 18.10 3.10 18.49
CA SER A 110 18.02 2.45 19.80
C SER A 110 16.72 2.82 20.49
N TRP A 111 16.24 1.96 21.36
CA TRP A 111 15.03 2.19 22.14
C TRP A 111 15.30 2.22 23.63
N THR A 112 14.69 3.16 24.30
CA THR A 112 14.66 3.28 25.76
C THR A 112 13.21 3.43 26.19
N PRO A 113 12.71 2.62 27.12
CA PRO A 113 11.35 2.76 27.62
C PRO A 113 11.18 4.09 28.37
N THR A 114 9.99 4.67 28.25
CA THR A 114 9.65 5.85 29.05
C THR A 114 9.45 5.46 30.52
N PRO A 115 9.58 6.42 31.49
CA PRO A 115 9.26 6.15 32.88
C PRO A 115 7.88 5.56 33.09
N THR A 116 6.90 5.99 32.30
CA THR A 116 5.54 5.44 32.35
C THR A 116 5.49 3.97 31.92
N MET A 117 6.23 3.61 30.85
CA MET A 117 6.31 2.21 30.41
C MET A 117 6.94 1.32 31.48
N LEU A 118 7.99 1.80 32.16
CA LEU A 118 8.63 1.06 33.26
C LEU A 118 7.72 0.91 34.47
N ARG A 119 6.91 1.92 34.81
CA ARG A 119 5.90 1.79 35.87
C ARG A 119 4.83 0.75 35.55
N GLU A 120 4.40 0.68 34.28
CA GLU A 120 3.38 -0.29 33.82
C GLU A 120 3.95 -1.71 33.68
N ASN A 121 5.21 -1.83 33.30
CA ASN A 121 5.93 -3.09 33.19
C ASN A 121 7.40 -2.93 33.63
N PRO A 122 7.70 -3.21 34.89
CA PRO A 122 9.06 -3.12 35.42
C PRO A 122 10.06 -4.12 34.83
N ARG A 123 9.56 -5.15 34.10
CA ARG A 123 10.40 -6.16 33.45
C ARG A 123 10.95 -5.72 32.09
N LEU A 124 10.57 -4.55 31.59
CA LEU A 124 11.13 -4.02 30.35
C LEU A 124 12.63 -3.80 30.48
N PRO A 125 13.43 -4.09 29.44
CA PRO A 125 14.85 -3.76 29.43
C PRO A 125 15.02 -2.25 29.53
N SER A 126 16.05 -1.80 30.25
CA SER A 126 16.36 -0.37 30.36
C SER A 126 16.76 0.27 29.03
N TRP A 127 17.24 -0.54 28.08
CA TRP A 127 17.66 -0.12 26.75
C TRP A 127 17.71 -1.30 25.78
N VAL A 128 17.40 -1.07 24.50
CA VAL A 128 17.53 -2.04 23.40
C VAL A 128 18.35 -1.40 22.28
N PRO A 129 19.44 -2.03 21.81
CA PRO A 129 20.28 -1.46 20.76
C PRO A 129 19.54 -1.41 19.42
N GLY A 130 19.97 -0.50 18.55
CA GLY A 130 19.49 -0.43 17.17
C GLY A 130 19.85 -1.71 16.40
N GLY A 131 18.91 -2.18 15.58
CA GLY A 131 19.07 -3.42 14.80
C GLY A 131 18.81 -4.71 15.59
N HIS A 132 18.55 -4.65 16.89
CA HIS A 132 18.17 -5.82 17.65
C HIS A 132 16.77 -6.33 17.22
N PRO A 133 16.57 -7.65 17.03
CA PRO A 133 15.28 -8.19 16.58
C PRO A 133 14.07 -7.81 17.46
N MET A 134 14.29 -7.66 18.77
CA MET A 134 13.26 -7.27 19.74
C MET A 134 13.19 -5.74 19.95
N ASN A 135 13.76 -4.93 19.07
CA ASN A 135 13.66 -3.48 19.20
C ASN A 135 12.28 -2.99 18.74
N PRO A 136 11.46 -2.40 19.63
CA PRO A 136 10.10 -1.97 19.28
C PRO A 136 10.04 -0.91 18.19
N LEU A 137 11.13 -0.19 17.91
CA LEU A 137 11.19 0.82 16.85
C LEU A 137 11.52 0.23 15.47
N GLY A 138 11.86 -1.05 15.40
CA GLY A 138 12.22 -1.68 14.13
C GLY A 138 13.47 -1.06 13.49
N VAL A 139 13.46 -1.02 12.17
CA VAL A 139 14.66 -0.70 11.36
C VAL A 139 14.83 0.80 11.03
N ARG A 140 13.77 1.60 11.13
CA ARG A 140 13.77 3.05 10.80
C ARG A 140 12.82 3.80 11.72
N ALA A 141 13.14 5.06 12.03
CA ALA A 141 12.24 5.98 12.71
C ALA A 141 12.30 7.40 12.13
N LEU A 142 11.14 8.04 12.00
CA LEU A 142 10.92 9.44 11.71
C LEU A 142 10.40 10.10 12.99
N TYR A 143 11.12 11.05 13.54
CA TYR A 143 10.76 11.76 14.77
C TYR A 143 9.86 12.94 14.43
N LEU A 144 8.88 13.24 15.26
CA LEU A 144 7.83 14.22 14.99
C LEU A 144 7.92 15.42 15.94
N GLY A 145 8.30 16.59 15.42
CA GLY A 145 8.44 17.82 16.19
C GLY A 145 9.37 17.67 17.37
N SER A 146 9.03 18.32 18.49
CA SER A 146 9.72 18.20 19.78
C SER A 146 9.10 17.09 20.67
N SER A 147 8.15 16.32 20.15
CA SER A 147 7.42 15.30 20.91
C SER A 147 8.19 13.98 21.00
N ALA A 148 7.72 13.09 21.87
CA ALA A 148 8.18 11.71 21.93
C ALA A 148 7.58 10.83 20.83
N TYR A 149 6.73 11.38 19.95
CA TYR A 149 6.03 10.61 18.91
C TYR A 149 6.93 10.35 17.69
N ARG A 150 6.74 9.18 17.10
CA ARG A 150 7.53 8.72 15.95
C ARG A 150 6.64 7.95 14.98
N ILE A 151 7.00 7.96 13.72
CA ILE A 151 6.61 6.97 12.72
C ILE A 151 7.78 6.01 12.61
N HIS A 152 7.56 4.71 12.84
CA HIS A 152 8.66 3.75 12.94
C HIS A 152 8.25 2.33 12.51
N GLY A 153 9.22 1.47 12.25
CA GLY A 153 9.02 0.04 12.06
C GLY A 153 8.55 -0.67 13.33
N THR A 154 8.62 -1.98 13.36
CA THR A 154 8.17 -2.73 14.55
C THR A 154 8.82 -4.12 14.65
N ASP A 155 8.97 -4.61 15.87
CA ASP A 155 9.23 -6.01 16.20
C ASP A 155 7.94 -6.85 16.32
N ALA A 156 6.77 -6.17 16.26
CA ALA A 156 5.45 -6.76 16.46
C ALA A 156 4.51 -6.51 15.26
N PRO A 157 4.83 -7.07 14.04
CA PRO A 157 4.09 -6.79 12.80
C PRO A 157 2.60 -7.19 12.88
N TRP A 158 2.23 -8.17 13.71
CA TRP A 158 0.83 -8.57 13.92
C TRP A 158 -0.04 -7.49 14.56
N THR A 159 0.56 -6.40 15.05
CA THR A 159 -0.19 -5.25 15.62
C THR A 159 -0.62 -4.24 14.58
N ILE A 160 -0.10 -4.33 13.34
CA ILE A 160 -0.50 -3.42 12.26
C ILE A 160 -2.00 -3.58 11.97
N GLY A 161 -2.68 -2.48 11.69
CA GLY A 161 -4.14 -2.46 11.55
C GLY A 161 -4.91 -2.35 12.88
N THR A 162 -4.23 -2.32 14.04
CA THR A 162 -4.88 -2.26 15.35
C THR A 162 -4.53 -0.98 16.14
N ALA A 163 -5.22 -0.74 17.25
CA ALA A 163 -4.93 0.32 18.22
C ALA A 163 -4.02 -0.23 19.32
N ALA A 164 -2.71 -0.29 19.06
CA ALA A 164 -1.76 -1.00 19.92
C ALA A 164 -0.69 -0.12 20.58
N SER A 165 -0.43 1.10 20.07
CA SER A 165 0.72 1.91 20.53
C SER A 165 0.36 2.87 21.67
N LYS A 166 1.38 3.45 22.28
CA LYS A 166 1.28 4.48 23.35
C LYS A 166 1.53 5.90 22.80
N GLY A 167 1.19 6.16 21.53
CA GLY A 167 1.31 7.47 20.90
C GLY A 167 2.05 7.45 19.56
N CYS A 168 2.96 6.51 19.36
CA CYS A 168 3.69 6.36 18.09
C CYS A 168 2.85 5.69 17.00
N ILE A 169 3.28 5.85 15.76
CA ILE A 169 2.67 5.26 14.57
C ILE A 169 3.59 4.13 14.11
N ARG A 170 3.11 2.87 14.17
CA ARG A 170 3.88 1.70 13.76
C ARG A 170 3.58 1.32 12.33
N MET A 171 4.61 0.97 11.59
CA MET A 171 4.55 0.45 10.22
C MET A 171 5.20 -0.93 10.16
N TYR A 172 4.90 -1.70 9.13
CA TYR A 172 5.76 -2.82 8.77
C TYR A 172 7.18 -2.33 8.49
N ASN A 173 8.19 -3.17 8.74
CA ASN A 173 9.58 -2.78 8.51
C ASN A 173 9.87 -2.50 7.04
N GLU A 174 9.31 -3.28 6.12
CA GLU A 174 9.38 -3.08 4.67
C GLU A 174 8.72 -1.76 4.23
N ASP A 175 7.62 -1.38 4.85
CA ASP A 175 6.90 -0.15 4.53
C ASP A 175 7.66 1.09 5.01
N VAL A 176 8.21 1.05 6.21
CA VAL A 176 9.02 2.18 6.70
C VAL A 176 10.35 2.29 5.95
N LEU A 177 10.89 1.18 5.43
CA LEU A 177 12.06 1.20 4.53
C LEU A 177 11.74 1.89 3.21
N ASP A 178 10.54 1.69 2.64
CA ASP A 178 10.08 2.38 1.44
C ASP A 178 9.78 3.86 1.69
N LEU A 179 9.12 4.19 2.80
CA LEU A 179 8.76 5.56 3.15
C LEU A 179 9.97 6.43 3.50
N TYR A 180 10.93 5.88 4.23
CA TYR A 180 12.06 6.61 4.82
C TYR A 180 12.88 7.45 3.83
N PRO A 181 13.32 6.95 2.66
CA PRO A 181 14.07 7.74 1.69
C PRO A 181 13.23 8.83 1.02
N ARG A 182 11.91 8.68 0.97
CA ARG A 182 10.99 9.64 0.33
C ARG A 182 10.76 10.90 1.17
N VAL A 183 10.94 10.79 2.49
CA VAL A 183 10.54 11.80 3.47
C VAL A 183 11.78 12.57 3.98
N PRO A 184 12.01 13.83 3.56
CA PRO A 184 13.06 14.66 4.14
C PRO A 184 12.67 15.17 5.54
N VAL A 185 13.66 15.58 6.32
CA VAL A 185 13.45 16.39 7.53
C VAL A 185 12.74 17.68 7.14
N GLY A 186 11.81 18.15 7.96
CA GLY A 186 10.93 19.29 7.67
C GLY A 186 9.62 18.90 6.99
N THR A 187 9.46 17.65 6.54
CA THR A 187 8.20 17.18 5.94
C THR A 187 7.02 17.40 6.88
N LYS A 188 5.99 18.08 6.38
CA LYS A 188 4.73 18.28 7.10
C LYS A 188 4.03 16.95 7.34
N VAL A 189 3.54 16.76 8.57
CA VAL A 189 2.76 15.59 9.00
C VAL A 189 1.46 16.09 9.59
N THR A 190 0.34 15.69 9.00
CA THR A 190 -1.00 15.95 9.51
C THR A 190 -1.57 14.66 10.09
N VAL A 191 -1.96 14.68 11.35
CA VAL A 191 -2.61 13.56 12.04
C VAL A 191 -4.07 13.91 12.26
N THR A 192 -4.96 13.03 11.84
CA THR A 192 -6.40 13.26 11.82
C THR A 192 -7.22 12.00 12.10
N TRP A 193 -8.49 12.20 12.44
CA TRP A 193 -9.52 11.16 12.57
C TRP A 193 -10.29 10.93 11.28
N GLN A 194 -10.13 11.84 10.30
CA GLN A 194 -10.83 11.77 9.02
C GLN A 194 -10.50 10.45 8.31
N LYS A 195 -11.53 9.83 7.73
CA LYS A 195 -11.39 8.71 6.81
C LYS A 195 -11.30 9.23 5.39
N PHE A 196 -10.51 8.56 4.56
CA PHE A 196 -10.28 8.91 3.14
C PHE A 196 -10.68 7.77 2.19
N GLY A 197 -10.93 6.59 2.70
CA GLY A 197 -11.35 5.42 1.93
C GLY A 197 -11.80 4.26 2.80
#